data_1a56dea733ccd18c2302c0a5700eb162
#
_entry.id   1a56dea733ccd18c2302c0a5700eb162
#
_cell.length_a   1.000
_cell.length_b   1.000
_cell.length_c   1.000
_cell.angle_alpha   90.00
_cell.angle_beta   90.00
_cell.angle_gamma   90.00
#
_symmetry.space_group_name_H-M   'P 1'
#
loop_
_entity.id
_entity.type
_entity.pdbx_description
1 polymer ?
#
loop_
_entity_poly.entity_id
_entity_poly.type
_entity_poly.pdbx_seq_one_letter_code
_entity_poly.pdbx_strand_id
1 'polypeptide(L)'
;MAMGLLTEVCAVAATPIMLAKGSKAGVYVAYDGLKSSGNYIDNACLTFDGTKWNSENVLQWKDNYTSAAFLAYYPYNENVKNAKALPFTVKTDQSTKEAYVASDFLYGNSWSHPVGGFPKPVLHHGMTNIVVNVKAGDGFSEDELKQGNLGVHVKNVYMQANVNLENGEVNASGSIGSIKAYATNALSFSAIVVPQEIRKVTVVWNNVEYDLGFSKYCERGRLYTLTVTLKKTSGGISVTIGGWEDSGEDFGGTVN
;
A
#
# COMPACT_ATOMS: atom_id res chain seq x y z
N MET A 1 -32.25 -0.53 13.68
CA MET A 1 -31.93 0.65 12.86
C MET A 1 -30.83 0.26 11.89
N ALA A 2 -30.96 0.63 10.61
CA ALA A 2 -29.90 0.33 9.63
C ALA A 2 -28.64 1.16 9.94
N MET A 3 -27.47 0.55 9.76
CA MET A 3 -26.19 1.28 9.80
C MET A 3 -26.09 2.18 8.56
N GLY A 4 -25.81 3.47 8.78
CA GLY A 4 -25.43 4.35 7.68
C GLY A 4 -24.09 3.86 7.09
N LEU A 5 -24.05 3.72 5.78
CA LEU A 5 -22.85 3.25 5.08
C LEU A 5 -21.87 4.41 4.89
N LEU A 6 -20.57 4.06 4.84
CA LEU A 6 -19.46 4.96 4.58
C LEU A 6 -19.74 5.83 3.35
N THR A 7 -19.84 7.14 3.53
CA THR A 7 -20.19 8.04 2.42
C THR A 7 -18.97 8.56 1.66
N GLU A 8 -17.79 8.52 2.26
CA GLU A 8 -16.56 9.03 1.63
C GLU A 8 -15.33 8.28 2.11
N VAL A 9 -14.40 7.98 1.20
CA VAL A 9 -13.05 7.50 1.46
C VAL A 9 -12.09 8.49 0.81
N CYS A 10 -11.38 9.27 1.61
CA CYS A 10 -10.36 10.21 1.13
C CYS A 10 -9.01 9.87 1.75
N ALA A 11 -7.99 9.76 0.92
CA ALA A 11 -6.61 9.64 1.37
C ALA A 11 -5.93 11.00 1.26
N VAL A 12 -5.16 11.41 2.27
CA VAL A 12 -4.43 12.66 2.25
C VAL A 12 -2.94 12.38 2.13
N ALA A 13 -2.36 13.14 1.21
CA ALA A 13 -0.96 13.46 0.92
C ALA A 13 -0.12 12.42 0.19
N ALA A 14 0.32 12.81 -0.90
CA ALA A 14 1.28 12.61 -1.96
C ALA A 14 0.71 12.01 -3.24
N THR A 15 -0.22 11.09 -3.23
CA THR A 15 -1.16 10.78 -4.34
C THR A 15 -2.38 10.08 -3.74
N PRO A 16 -3.53 10.74 -3.62
CA PRO A 16 -4.71 10.09 -3.11
C PRO A 16 -5.03 8.89 -3.99
N ILE A 17 -5.14 7.70 -3.39
CA ILE A 17 -5.70 6.55 -4.09
C ILE A 17 -7.16 6.91 -4.35
N MET A 18 -7.44 7.34 -5.56
CA MET A 18 -8.83 7.51 -5.98
C MET A 18 -9.40 6.11 -6.24
N LEU A 19 -10.20 5.64 -5.31
CA LEU A 19 -10.90 4.39 -5.48
C LEU A 19 -11.87 4.51 -6.64
N ALA A 20 -11.72 3.63 -7.63
CA ALA A 20 -12.56 3.62 -8.80
C ALA A 20 -13.95 3.04 -8.46
N LYS A 21 -14.99 3.45 -9.20
CA LYS A 21 -16.28 2.79 -9.15
C LYS A 21 -16.12 1.29 -9.35
N GLY A 22 -16.74 0.50 -8.48
CA GLY A 22 -16.59 -0.96 -8.43
C GLY A 22 -15.50 -1.45 -7.46
N SER A 23 -14.71 -0.56 -6.85
CA SER A 23 -13.78 -0.94 -5.78
C SER A 23 -14.53 -1.62 -4.64
N LYS A 24 -13.91 -2.66 -4.05
CA LYS A 24 -14.50 -3.44 -2.96
C LYS A 24 -13.63 -3.34 -1.70
N ALA A 25 -14.28 -3.11 -0.54
CA ALA A 25 -13.66 -3.05 0.77
C ALA A 25 -14.31 -4.08 1.71
N GLY A 26 -13.55 -4.58 2.67
CA GLY A 26 -14.07 -5.45 3.73
C GLY A 26 -14.31 -4.68 5.01
N VAL A 27 -15.41 -5.00 5.71
CA VAL A 27 -15.75 -4.37 6.99
C VAL A 27 -16.05 -5.43 8.04
N TYR A 28 -15.52 -5.18 9.24
CA TYR A 28 -15.83 -5.89 10.46
C TYR A 28 -16.56 -4.96 11.43
N VAL A 29 -17.51 -5.51 12.18
CA VAL A 29 -18.18 -4.78 13.28
C VAL A 29 -18.06 -5.60 14.56
N ALA A 30 -17.52 -5.00 15.62
CA ALA A 30 -17.30 -5.64 16.91
C ALA A 30 -17.86 -4.79 18.04
N TYR A 31 -18.44 -5.44 19.06
CA TYR A 31 -18.97 -4.79 20.26
C TYR A 31 -18.05 -4.95 21.48
N ASP A 32 -17.34 -6.06 21.57
CA ASP A 32 -16.49 -6.42 22.72
C ASP A 32 -15.02 -6.59 22.31
N GLY A 33 -14.51 -5.69 21.47
CA GLY A 33 -13.20 -5.80 20.84
C GLY A 33 -13.21 -6.71 19.61
N LEU A 34 -12.21 -6.52 18.74
CA LEU A 34 -12.07 -7.35 17.55
C LEU A 34 -11.63 -8.77 17.93
N LYS A 35 -12.34 -9.76 17.41
CA LYS A 35 -11.96 -11.18 17.45
C LYS A 35 -11.35 -11.58 16.11
N SER A 36 -10.59 -12.67 16.13
CA SER A 36 -10.07 -13.27 14.88
C SER A 36 -11.21 -13.65 13.94
N SER A 37 -12.31 -14.17 14.49
CA SER A 37 -13.58 -14.49 13.83
C SER A 37 -14.73 -14.51 14.83
N GLY A 38 -15.98 -14.55 14.36
CA GLY A 38 -17.17 -14.52 15.22
C GLY A 38 -17.42 -13.14 15.80
N ASN A 39 -17.08 -12.09 15.07
CA ASN A 39 -17.52 -10.72 15.35
C ASN A 39 -19.01 -10.58 15.05
N TYR A 40 -19.62 -9.47 15.43
CA TYR A 40 -21.02 -9.22 15.07
C TYR A 40 -21.23 -9.19 13.54
N ILE A 41 -20.29 -8.59 12.82
CA ILE A 41 -20.19 -8.68 11.37
C ILE A 41 -18.75 -9.04 11.06
N ASP A 42 -18.57 -10.15 10.33
CA ASP A 42 -17.30 -10.61 9.82
C ASP A 42 -17.23 -10.38 8.31
N ASN A 43 -16.24 -9.62 7.87
CA ASN A 43 -15.83 -9.46 6.47
C ASN A 43 -16.97 -9.11 5.50
N ALA A 44 -17.87 -8.19 5.87
CA ALA A 44 -18.89 -7.72 4.95
C ALA A 44 -18.26 -6.98 3.77
N CYS A 45 -18.67 -7.36 2.55
CA CYS A 45 -18.22 -6.70 1.33
C CYS A 45 -18.97 -5.40 1.10
N LEU A 46 -18.24 -4.30 0.98
CA LEU A 46 -18.76 -3.02 0.50
C LEU A 46 -18.26 -2.76 -0.92
N THR A 47 -19.14 -2.27 -1.78
CA THR A 47 -18.80 -1.86 -3.16
C THR A 47 -19.01 -0.35 -3.33
N PHE A 48 -17.99 0.33 -3.84
CA PHE A 48 -18.03 1.76 -4.13
C PHE A 48 -18.76 2.03 -5.45
N ASP A 49 -19.82 2.85 -5.45
CA ASP A 49 -20.57 3.17 -6.66
C ASP A 49 -20.06 4.41 -7.41
N GLY A 50 -19.01 5.04 -6.90
CA GLY A 50 -18.42 6.28 -7.39
C GLY A 50 -18.75 7.49 -6.50
N THR A 51 -19.64 7.33 -5.52
CA THR A 51 -20.03 8.37 -4.55
C THR A 51 -20.13 7.85 -3.13
N LYS A 52 -20.59 6.62 -2.95
CA LYS A 52 -20.78 5.99 -1.63
C LYS A 52 -20.48 4.50 -1.69
N TRP A 53 -20.26 3.93 -0.51
CA TRP A 53 -20.12 2.50 -0.33
C TRP A 53 -21.47 1.85 -0.08
N ASN A 54 -21.75 0.76 -0.78
CA ASN A 54 -22.97 -0.01 -0.68
C ASN A 54 -22.67 -1.45 -0.26
N SER A 55 -23.49 -2.02 0.59
CA SER A 55 -23.46 -3.44 0.95
C SER A 55 -24.64 -4.16 0.29
N GLU A 56 -24.42 -5.39 -0.19
CA GLU A 56 -25.51 -6.26 -0.67
C GLU A 56 -26.46 -6.64 0.47
N ASN A 57 -25.94 -6.75 1.69
CA ASN A 57 -26.72 -7.04 2.89
C ASN A 57 -26.90 -5.78 3.72
N VAL A 58 -28.10 -5.59 4.29
CA VAL A 58 -28.35 -4.50 5.21
C VAL A 58 -27.54 -4.72 6.49
N LEU A 59 -26.59 -3.84 6.75
CA LEU A 59 -25.86 -3.85 8.01
C LEU A 59 -26.75 -3.19 9.08
N GLN A 60 -27.05 -3.93 10.14
CA GLN A 60 -27.92 -3.46 11.23
C GLN A 60 -27.14 -3.33 12.52
N TRP A 61 -27.50 -2.35 13.34
CA TRP A 61 -27.04 -2.26 14.72
C TRP A 61 -27.61 -3.41 15.55
N LYS A 62 -26.79 -3.95 16.46
CA LYS A 62 -27.20 -5.01 17.39
C LYS A 62 -28.39 -4.59 18.25
N ASP A 63 -28.36 -3.35 18.72
CA ASP A 63 -29.38 -2.74 19.56
C ASP A 63 -29.40 -1.20 19.34
N ASN A 64 -30.13 -0.45 20.17
CA ASN A 64 -30.31 1.00 20.04
C ASN A 64 -29.43 1.82 21.00
N TYR A 65 -28.49 1.22 21.72
CA TYR A 65 -27.71 1.90 22.76
C TYR A 65 -26.26 1.49 22.85
N THR A 66 -25.85 0.34 22.32
CA THR A 66 -24.46 -0.13 22.45
C THR A 66 -23.59 0.39 21.32
N SER A 67 -22.51 1.10 21.68
CA SER A 67 -21.49 1.52 20.71
C SER A 67 -20.75 0.33 20.12
N ALA A 68 -20.32 0.46 18.86
CA ALA A 68 -19.59 -0.57 18.14
C ALA A 68 -18.26 -0.04 17.59
N ALA A 69 -17.31 -0.94 17.39
CA ALA A 69 -16.11 -0.69 16.62
C ALA A 69 -16.34 -1.11 15.17
N PHE A 70 -15.92 -0.26 14.24
CA PHE A 70 -15.92 -0.51 12.80
C PHE A 70 -14.48 -0.57 12.30
N LEU A 71 -14.12 -1.66 11.66
CA LEU A 71 -12.81 -1.85 11.08
C LEU A 71 -12.98 -2.11 9.60
N ALA A 72 -12.28 -1.36 8.78
CA ALA A 72 -12.36 -1.47 7.33
C ALA A 72 -10.98 -1.74 6.72
N TYR A 73 -10.95 -2.41 5.58
CA TYR A 73 -9.74 -2.63 4.80
C TYR A 73 -10.02 -2.68 3.30
N TYR A 74 -9.01 -2.38 2.52
CA TYR A 74 -9.01 -2.44 1.06
C TYR A 74 -7.66 -3.01 0.58
N PRO A 75 -7.63 -3.82 -0.50
CA PRO A 75 -8.76 -4.36 -1.26
C PRO A 75 -9.46 -5.53 -0.54
N TYR A 76 -10.75 -5.71 -0.82
CA TYR A 76 -11.55 -6.81 -0.27
C TYR A 76 -11.02 -8.18 -0.69
N ASN A 77 -11.00 -9.11 0.25
CA ASN A 77 -10.70 -10.51 0.01
C ASN A 77 -11.75 -11.40 0.70
N GLU A 78 -12.55 -12.10 -0.08
CA GLU A 78 -13.63 -12.97 0.42
C GLU A 78 -13.14 -14.15 1.26
N ASN A 79 -11.89 -14.58 1.05
CA ASN A 79 -11.29 -15.74 1.72
C ASN A 79 -10.70 -15.42 3.10
N VAL A 80 -10.79 -14.18 3.56
CA VAL A 80 -10.29 -13.79 4.88
C VAL A 80 -11.15 -14.40 5.97
N LYS A 81 -10.50 -15.17 6.85
CA LYS A 81 -11.13 -15.83 8.00
C LYS A 81 -10.61 -15.36 9.36
N ASN A 82 -9.57 -14.52 9.35
CA ASN A 82 -8.94 -14.02 10.57
C ASN A 82 -8.65 -12.52 10.45
N ALA A 83 -9.43 -11.71 11.13
CA ALA A 83 -9.29 -10.26 11.14
C ALA A 83 -7.98 -9.77 11.80
N LYS A 84 -7.35 -10.61 12.65
CA LYS A 84 -6.07 -10.31 13.31
C LYS A 84 -4.85 -10.84 12.56
N ALA A 85 -5.05 -11.53 11.44
CA ALA A 85 -3.99 -12.01 10.56
C ALA A 85 -4.50 -12.09 9.11
N LEU A 86 -4.90 -10.95 8.56
CA LEU A 86 -5.45 -10.83 7.21
C LEU A 86 -4.31 -11.00 6.19
N PRO A 87 -4.37 -12.02 5.31
CA PRO A 87 -3.32 -12.24 4.34
C PRO A 87 -3.39 -11.24 3.21
N PHE A 88 -2.24 -10.70 2.84
CA PHE A 88 -2.09 -9.81 1.69
C PHE A 88 -0.84 -10.16 0.88
N THR A 89 -0.88 -9.92 -0.43
CA THR A 89 0.23 -10.20 -1.35
C THR A 89 0.41 -9.03 -2.31
N VAL A 90 1.60 -8.45 -2.35
CA VAL A 90 1.96 -7.43 -3.34
C VAL A 90 2.25 -8.08 -4.70
N LYS A 91 1.99 -7.36 -5.79
CA LYS A 91 2.27 -7.85 -7.15
C LYS A 91 3.77 -7.84 -7.44
N THR A 92 4.25 -8.88 -8.12
CA THR A 92 5.64 -8.97 -8.59
C THR A 92 5.91 -8.01 -9.74
N ASP A 93 4.96 -7.84 -10.64
CA ASP A 93 5.01 -6.84 -11.71
C ASP A 93 4.03 -5.71 -11.37
N GLN A 94 4.56 -4.57 -10.98
CA GLN A 94 3.82 -3.34 -10.71
C GLN A 94 4.02 -2.31 -11.82
N SER A 95 4.49 -2.70 -13.02
CA SER A 95 4.78 -1.76 -14.10
C SER A 95 3.55 -1.06 -14.68
N THR A 96 2.34 -1.53 -14.36
CA THR A 96 1.09 -0.83 -14.68
C THR A 96 0.53 -0.12 -13.46
N LYS A 97 -0.23 0.97 -13.68
CA LYS A 97 -0.87 1.73 -12.60
C LYS A 97 -1.82 0.85 -11.78
N GLU A 98 -2.56 -0.03 -12.44
CA GLU A 98 -3.52 -0.93 -11.81
C GLU A 98 -2.81 -1.93 -10.88
N ALA A 99 -1.70 -2.53 -11.32
CA ALA A 99 -0.94 -3.49 -10.51
C ALA A 99 -0.23 -2.78 -9.34
N TYR A 100 0.28 -1.57 -9.55
CA TYR A 100 0.85 -0.73 -8.51
C TYR A 100 -0.18 -0.40 -7.42
N VAL A 101 -1.36 0.12 -7.80
CA VAL A 101 -2.45 0.45 -6.86
C VAL A 101 -2.98 -0.80 -6.17
N ALA A 102 -3.11 -1.93 -6.88
CA ALA A 102 -3.56 -3.20 -6.29
C ALA A 102 -2.55 -3.81 -5.29
N SER A 103 -1.32 -3.32 -5.24
CA SER A 103 -0.30 -3.72 -4.28
C SER A 103 -0.36 -2.91 -2.98
N ASP A 104 -1.21 -1.90 -2.90
CA ASP A 104 -1.38 -1.11 -1.70
C ASP A 104 -2.54 -1.65 -0.85
N PHE A 105 -2.28 -1.81 0.43
CA PHE A 105 -3.24 -2.26 1.41
C PHE A 105 -3.62 -1.11 2.33
N LEU A 106 -4.91 -0.82 2.40
CA LEU A 106 -5.44 0.21 3.29
C LEU A 106 -6.22 -0.45 4.43
N TYR A 107 -6.12 0.10 5.63
CA TYR A 107 -6.90 -0.33 6.78
C TYR A 107 -7.21 0.86 7.68
N GLY A 108 -8.28 0.75 8.43
CA GLY A 108 -8.64 1.78 9.39
C GLY A 108 -9.74 1.32 10.34
N ASN A 109 -9.92 2.08 11.40
CA ASN A 109 -10.92 1.77 12.41
C ASN A 109 -11.62 3.03 12.93
N SER A 110 -12.79 2.82 13.49
CA SER A 110 -13.54 3.80 14.28
C SER A 110 -14.03 3.08 15.53
N TRP A 111 -13.32 3.26 16.63
CA TRP A 111 -13.64 2.64 17.91
C TRP A 111 -14.79 3.37 18.62
N SER A 112 -15.63 2.59 19.34
CA SER A 112 -16.70 3.13 20.19
C SER A 112 -17.66 4.09 19.49
N HIS A 113 -17.99 3.79 18.22
CA HIS A 113 -18.92 4.61 17.46
C HIS A 113 -20.34 4.48 18.00
N PRO A 114 -21.03 5.59 18.33
CA PRO A 114 -22.37 5.55 18.90
C PRO A 114 -23.42 5.06 17.88
N VAL A 115 -24.48 4.47 18.39
CA VAL A 115 -25.63 4.00 17.59
C VAL A 115 -26.25 5.15 16.80
N GLY A 116 -26.64 4.85 15.55
CA GLY A 116 -27.31 5.80 14.66
C GLY A 116 -26.38 6.79 13.97
N GLY A 117 -25.10 6.80 14.31
CA GLY A 117 -24.09 7.58 13.61
C GLY A 117 -23.65 6.92 12.30
N PHE A 118 -22.85 7.66 11.53
CA PHE A 118 -22.22 7.19 10.32
C PHE A 118 -20.74 6.95 10.59
N PRO A 119 -20.31 5.69 10.79
CA PRO A 119 -18.88 5.41 11.03
C PRO A 119 -18.07 5.83 9.81
N LYS A 120 -16.99 6.57 10.07
CA LYS A 120 -16.04 7.01 9.05
C LYS A 120 -14.64 6.58 9.47
N PRO A 121 -14.25 5.31 9.29
CA PRO A 121 -12.89 4.88 9.60
C PRO A 121 -11.89 5.61 8.71
N VAL A 122 -10.87 6.18 9.35
CA VAL A 122 -9.71 6.74 8.66
C VAL A 122 -8.88 5.58 8.14
N LEU A 123 -8.63 5.54 6.84
CA LEU A 123 -7.81 4.51 6.24
C LEU A 123 -6.35 4.96 6.13
N HIS A 124 -5.46 4.10 6.59
CA HIS A 124 -4.01 4.26 6.55
C HIS A 124 -3.39 3.24 5.60
N HIS A 125 -2.26 3.58 4.98
CA HIS A 125 -1.49 2.63 4.20
C HIS A 125 -0.83 1.60 5.10
N GLY A 126 -1.06 0.32 4.82
CA GLY A 126 -0.41 -0.80 5.51
C GLY A 126 0.93 -1.19 4.87
N MET A 127 1.16 -0.80 3.62
CA MET A 127 2.40 -1.10 2.88
C MET A 127 3.36 0.08 2.92
N THR A 128 4.56 -0.12 2.39
CA THR A 128 5.60 0.91 2.23
C THR A 128 5.73 1.29 0.75
N ASN A 129 5.92 2.57 0.46
CA ASN A 129 6.21 3.03 -0.90
C ASN A 129 7.70 3.38 -1.04
N ILE A 130 8.38 2.74 -2.00
CA ILE A 130 9.77 3.01 -2.38
C ILE A 130 9.77 3.78 -3.68
N VAL A 131 10.26 5.01 -3.65
CA VAL A 131 10.47 5.85 -4.83
C VAL A 131 11.95 5.83 -5.19
N VAL A 132 12.27 5.56 -6.45
CA VAL A 132 13.64 5.57 -6.96
C VAL A 132 13.74 6.61 -8.06
N ASN A 133 14.52 7.66 -7.80
CA ASN A 133 14.83 8.71 -8.77
C ASN A 133 16.18 8.44 -9.40
N VAL A 134 16.21 8.30 -10.71
CA VAL A 134 17.45 8.06 -11.48
C VAL A 134 17.96 9.38 -12.04
N LYS A 135 19.21 9.70 -11.76
CA LYS A 135 19.89 10.91 -12.24
C LYS A 135 21.04 10.59 -13.19
N ALA A 136 21.23 11.46 -14.15
CA ALA A 136 22.41 11.46 -14.99
C ALA A 136 23.61 12.00 -14.21
N GLY A 137 24.69 11.23 -14.19
CA GLY A 137 26.00 11.63 -13.70
C GLY A 137 27.00 11.81 -14.83
N ASP A 138 28.27 11.85 -14.52
CA ASP A 138 29.35 12.10 -15.48
C ASP A 138 29.22 11.19 -16.72
N GLY A 139 29.26 11.78 -17.90
CA GLY A 139 29.18 11.09 -19.18
C GLY A 139 27.79 10.72 -19.67
N PHE A 140 26.72 10.94 -18.85
CA PHE A 140 25.32 10.82 -19.28
C PHE A 140 24.67 12.19 -19.38
N SER A 141 23.74 12.34 -20.33
CA SER A 141 22.72 13.37 -20.30
C SER A 141 21.39 12.79 -19.81
N GLU A 142 20.49 13.63 -19.29
CA GLU A 142 19.14 13.19 -18.93
C GLU A 142 18.37 12.65 -20.13
N ASP A 143 18.56 13.26 -21.31
CA ASP A 143 17.87 12.84 -22.53
C ASP A 143 18.34 11.45 -22.98
N GLU A 144 19.62 11.13 -22.81
CA GLU A 144 20.13 9.80 -23.08
C GLU A 144 19.53 8.76 -22.13
N LEU A 145 19.39 9.09 -20.83
CA LEU A 145 18.72 8.21 -19.88
C LEU A 145 17.24 8.00 -20.21
N LYS A 146 16.53 9.07 -20.61
CA LYS A 146 15.11 9.01 -20.98
C LYS A 146 14.85 8.22 -22.26
N GLN A 147 15.79 8.23 -23.22
CA GLN A 147 15.70 7.48 -24.47
C GLN A 147 16.08 6.01 -24.30
N GLY A 148 16.83 5.69 -23.25
CA GLY A 148 17.18 4.31 -22.91
C GLY A 148 16.00 3.54 -22.30
N ASN A 149 16.05 2.21 -22.40
CA ASN A 149 15.10 1.34 -21.70
C ASN A 149 15.47 1.28 -20.22
N LEU A 150 14.90 2.21 -19.44
CA LEU A 150 15.15 2.34 -18.00
C LEU A 150 14.08 1.60 -17.20
N GLY A 151 14.50 0.87 -16.18
CA GLY A 151 13.62 0.16 -15.24
C GLY A 151 14.22 0.06 -13.87
N VAL A 152 13.38 -0.24 -12.87
CA VAL A 152 13.79 -0.44 -11.48
C VAL A 152 13.13 -1.69 -10.91
N HIS A 153 13.93 -2.49 -10.20
CA HIS A 153 13.45 -3.65 -9.46
C HIS A 153 13.86 -3.53 -7.99
N VAL A 154 12.94 -3.85 -7.09
CA VAL A 154 13.25 -4.08 -5.67
C VAL A 154 13.37 -5.58 -5.48
N LYS A 155 14.56 -6.07 -5.13
CA LYS A 155 14.87 -7.51 -5.10
C LYS A 155 15.05 -8.04 -3.68
N ASN A 156 14.85 -9.35 -3.52
CA ASN A 156 15.02 -10.09 -2.27
C ASN A 156 14.09 -9.59 -1.15
N VAL A 157 12.82 -9.37 -1.47
CA VAL A 157 11.79 -8.89 -0.55
C VAL A 157 10.71 -9.94 -0.33
N TYR A 158 10.18 -10.01 0.89
CA TYR A 158 8.96 -10.77 1.16
C TYR A 158 7.80 -10.20 0.36
N MET A 159 7.06 -11.10 -0.27
CA MET A 159 5.94 -10.73 -1.16
C MET A 159 4.59 -10.75 -0.46
N GLN A 160 4.52 -11.32 0.74
CA GLN A 160 3.29 -11.51 1.49
C GLN A 160 3.40 -10.90 2.88
N ALA A 161 2.25 -10.57 3.45
CA ALA A 161 2.12 -10.11 4.82
C ALA A 161 0.85 -10.66 5.46
N ASN A 162 0.85 -10.72 6.78
CA ASN A 162 -0.34 -10.83 7.60
C ASN A 162 -0.57 -9.49 8.31
N VAL A 163 -1.77 -8.92 8.13
CA VAL A 163 -2.15 -7.63 8.71
C VAL A 163 -3.15 -7.84 9.84
N ASN A 164 -2.86 -7.28 11.00
CA ASN A 164 -3.79 -7.23 12.12
C ASN A 164 -4.62 -5.94 12.04
N LEU A 165 -5.92 -6.07 11.76
CA LEU A 165 -6.81 -4.90 11.62
C LEU A 165 -7.03 -4.14 12.93
N GLU A 166 -6.78 -4.77 14.10
CA GLU A 166 -6.98 -4.14 15.40
C GLU A 166 -5.97 -3.00 15.66
N ASN A 167 -4.71 -3.23 15.31
CA ASN A 167 -3.59 -2.31 15.58
C ASN A 167 -2.80 -1.91 14.32
N GLY A 168 -3.17 -2.47 13.16
CA GLY A 168 -2.49 -2.24 11.89
C GLY A 168 -1.10 -2.86 11.79
N GLU A 169 -0.72 -3.76 12.69
CA GLU A 169 0.56 -4.45 12.61
C GLU A 169 0.65 -5.28 11.33
N VAL A 170 1.78 -5.17 10.63
CA VAL A 170 2.05 -5.86 9.38
C VAL A 170 3.27 -6.76 9.57
N ASN A 171 3.06 -8.05 9.46
CA ASN A 171 4.10 -9.06 9.60
C ASN A 171 4.45 -9.64 8.23
N ALA A 172 5.65 -9.33 7.72
CA ALA A 172 6.16 -9.87 6.46
C ALA A 172 6.28 -11.40 6.53
N SER A 173 5.88 -12.07 5.46
CA SER A 173 5.83 -13.54 5.41
C SER A 173 5.89 -14.07 3.97
N GLY A 174 5.85 -15.39 3.84
CA GLY A 174 5.76 -16.07 2.56
C GLY A 174 7.07 -16.12 1.77
N SER A 175 6.96 -16.15 0.46
CA SER A 175 8.11 -16.25 -0.44
C SER A 175 8.85 -14.93 -0.60
N ILE A 176 10.16 -15.04 -0.81
CA ILE A 176 11.01 -13.92 -1.23
C ILE A 176 10.95 -13.81 -2.75
N GLY A 177 10.82 -12.58 -3.25
CA GLY A 177 10.70 -12.31 -4.67
C GLY A 177 11.37 -11.00 -5.10
N SER A 178 11.01 -10.58 -6.31
CA SER A 178 11.43 -9.31 -6.92
C SER A 178 10.19 -8.55 -7.39
N ILE A 179 10.19 -7.25 -7.20
CA ILE A 179 9.13 -6.35 -7.63
C ILE A 179 9.67 -5.45 -8.75
N LYS A 180 9.03 -5.51 -9.91
CA LYS A 180 9.25 -4.55 -10.99
C LYS A 180 8.44 -3.29 -10.71
N ALA A 181 9.12 -2.15 -10.58
CA ALA A 181 8.51 -0.89 -10.19
C ALA A 181 7.67 -0.25 -11.30
N TYR A 182 6.70 0.57 -10.90
CA TYR A 182 5.90 1.43 -11.76
C TYR A 182 6.69 2.68 -12.14
N ALA A 183 6.77 2.99 -13.42
CA ALA A 183 7.36 4.24 -13.91
C ALA A 183 6.35 5.39 -13.71
N THR A 184 6.59 6.25 -12.74
CA THR A 184 5.78 7.47 -12.52
C THR A 184 6.10 8.54 -13.54
N ASN A 185 7.35 8.56 -14.02
CA ASN A 185 7.83 9.30 -15.19
C ASN A 185 9.07 8.62 -15.77
N ALA A 186 9.72 9.23 -16.77
CA ALA A 186 10.85 8.63 -17.47
C ALA A 186 12.07 8.33 -16.58
N LEU A 187 12.24 9.01 -15.45
CA LEU A 187 13.40 8.89 -14.55
C LEU A 187 13.00 8.59 -13.09
N SER A 188 11.72 8.40 -12.81
CA SER A 188 11.23 8.12 -11.47
C SER A 188 10.33 6.89 -11.45
N PHE A 189 10.58 6.00 -10.50
CA PHE A 189 9.92 4.72 -10.36
C PHE A 189 9.41 4.56 -8.94
N SER A 190 8.28 3.88 -8.80
CA SER A 190 7.63 3.66 -7.50
C SER A 190 7.26 2.19 -7.34
N ALA A 191 7.50 1.61 -6.18
CA ALA A 191 7.13 0.24 -5.85
C ALA A 191 6.50 0.17 -4.48
N ILE A 192 5.36 -0.49 -4.38
CA ILE A 192 4.73 -0.83 -3.10
C ILE A 192 5.31 -2.16 -2.63
N VAL A 193 5.89 -2.14 -1.43
CA VAL A 193 6.54 -3.29 -0.80
C VAL A 193 5.91 -3.59 0.56
N VAL A 194 5.97 -4.83 0.99
CA VAL A 194 5.66 -5.19 2.38
C VAL A 194 6.67 -4.50 3.30
N PRO A 195 6.27 -3.93 4.45
CA PRO A 195 7.18 -3.35 5.44
C PRO A 195 8.25 -4.35 5.88
N GLN A 196 9.50 -4.05 5.62
CA GLN A 196 10.64 -4.93 5.88
C GLN A 196 11.97 -4.20 5.67
N GLU A 197 13.08 -4.88 5.93
CA GLU A 197 14.39 -4.40 5.54
C GLU A 197 14.62 -4.58 4.04
N ILE A 198 14.87 -3.48 3.34
CA ILE A 198 15.23 -3.49 1.92
C ILE A 198 16.75 -3.52 1.81
N ARG A 199 17.28 -4.51 1.09
CA ARG A 199 18.73 -4.75 0.97
C ARG A 199 19.25 -4.58 -0.45
N LYS A 200 18.35 -4.56 -1.45
CA LYS A 200 18.76 -4.54 -2.85
C LYS A 200 17.74 -3.84 -3.74
N VAL A 201 18.21 -2.84 -4.46
CA VAL A 201 17.52 -2.26 -5.62
C VAL A 201 18.40 -2.48 -6.85
N THR A 202 17.76 -2.80 -7.97
CA THR A 202 18.43 -2.98 -9.26
C THR A 202 17.90 -1.93 -10.23
N VAL A 203 18.79 -1.15 -10.81
CA VAL A 203 18.46 -0.30 -11.95
C VAL A 203 18.77 -1.07 -13.22
N VAL A 204 17.82 -1.11 -14.13
CA VAL A 204 17.99 -1.69 -15.46
C VAL A 204 18.13 -0.56 -16.46
N TRP A 205 19.17 -0.55 -17.27
CA TRP A 205 19.33 0.38 -18.38
C TRP A 205 19.80 -0.36 -19.64
N ASN A 206 19.01 -0.26 -20.70
CA ASN A 206 19.25 -1.00 -21.96
C ASN A 206 19.47 -2.52 -21.75
N ASN A 207 18.62 -3.13 -20.93
CA ASN A 207 18.65 -4.56 -20.56
C ASN A 207 19.88 -5.01 -19.75
N VAL A 208 20.71 -4.09 -19.27
CA VAL A 208 21.80 -4.39 -18.34
C VAL A 208 21.36 -4.04 -16.92
N GLU A 209 21.56 -4.95 -16.00
CA GLU A 209 21.21 -4.80 -14.59
C GLU A 209 22.37 -4.23 -13.78
N TYR A 210 22.12 -3.23 -12.96
CA TYR A 210 23.05 -2.61 -12.02
C TYR A 210 22.51 -2.77 -10.61
N ASP A 211 23.09 -3.69 -9.87
CA ASP A 211 22.67 -4.01 -8.51
C ASP A 211 23.24 -3.01 -7.50
N LEU A 212 22.39 -2.49 -6.66
CA LEU A 212 22.70 -1.60 -5.54
C LEU A 212 22.38 -2.29 -4.22
N GLY A 213 23.43 -2.64 -3.47
CA GLY A 213 23.32 -3.21 -2.14
C GLY A 213 23.32 -2.12 -1.06
N PHE A 214 22.43 -2.23 -0.09
CA PHE A 214 22.35 -1.37 1.09
C PHE A 214 21.45 -2.04 2.15
N SER A 215 21.25 -1.38 3.29
CA SER A 215 20.36 -1.87 4.32
C SER A 215 19.52 -0.70 4.83
N LYS A 216 18.19 -0.78 4.63
CA LYS A 216 17.23 0.19 5.15
C LYS A 216 15.97 -0.54 5.58
N TYR A 217 15.63 -0.46 6.87
CA TYR A 217 14.32 -0.90 7.32
C TYR A 217 13.27 0.14 6.91
N CYS A 218 12.23 -0.34 6.23
CA CYS A 218 11.15 0.48 5.70
C CYS A 218 9.86 0.14 6.46
N GLU A 219 9.30 1.15 7.13
CA GLU A 219 8.13 1.03 7.98
C GLU A 219 6.83 1.13 7.15
N ARG A 220 5.75 0.59 7.70
CA ARG A 220 4.41 0.71 7.11
C ARG A 220 3.95 2.18 7.01
N GLY A 221 3.16 2.47 5.99
CA GLY A 221 2.58 3.80 5.80
C GLY A 221 3.60 4.88 5.44
N ARG A 222 4.85 4.50 5.15
CA ARG A 222 5.93 5.46 4.85
C ARG A 222 6.33 5.45 3.39
N LEU A 223 6.77 6.61 2.91
CA LEU A 223 7.43 6.78 1.63
C LEU A 223 8.93 6.97 1.86
N TYR A 224 9.72 6.20 1.14
CA TYR A 224 11.17 6.34 1.12
C TYR A 224 11.63 6.65 -0.28
N THR A 225 12.42 7.72 -0.43
CA THR A 225 12.98 8.13 -1.71
C THR A 225 14.46 7.78 -1.76
N LEU A 226 14.85 7.04 -2.79
CA LEU A 226 16.23 6.68 -3.12
C LEU A 226 16.64 7.43 -4.38
N THR A 227 17.71 8.22 -4.30
CA THR A 227 18.32 8.82 -5.50
C THR A 227 19.48 7.96 -5.98
N VAL A 228 19.45 7.58 -7.24
CA VAL A 228 20.47 6.76 -7.89
C VAL A 228 21.09 7.54 -9.04
N THR A 229 22.42 7.59 -9.11
CA THR A 229 23.14 8.28 -10.18
C THR A 229 23.88 7.28 -11.06
N LEU A 230 23.60 7.29 -12.37
CA LEU A 230 24.32 6.52 -13.37
C LEU A 230 25.44 7.37 -13.97
N LYS A 231 26.66 6.81 -14.04
CA LYS A 231 27.85 7.47 -14.61
C LYS A 231 28.52 6.57 -15.64
N LYS A 232 29.03 7.15 -16.71
CA LYS A 232 29.95 6.45 -17.64
C LYS A 232 31.37 6.50 -17.08
N THR A 233 32.03 5.36 -17.10
CA THR A 233 33.44 5.22 -16.69
C THR A 233 34.20 4.54 -17.80
N SER A 234 35.54 4.55 -17.73
CA SER A 234 36.39 3.82 -18.68
C SER A 234 36.15 2.31 -18.69
N GLY A 235 35.58 1.75 -17.63
CA GLY A 235 35.23 0.34 -17.50
C GLY A 235 33.76 0.02 -17.77
N GLY A 236 32.94 1.00 -18.20
CA GLY A 236 31.52 0.83 -18.45
C GLY A 236 30.65 1.81 -17.65
N ILE A 237 29.52 1.35 -17.13
CA ILE A 237 28.60 2.17 -16.33
C ILE A 237 28.77 1.85 -14.86
N SER A 238 28.92 2.88 -14.04
CA SER A 238 28.83 2.79 -12.57
C SER A 238 27.54 3.39 -12.06
N VAL A 239 27.04 2.87 -10.95
CA VAL A 239 25.82 3.32 -10.29
C VAL A 239 26.13 3.63 -8.84
N THR A 240 25.73 4.81 -8.37
CA THR A 240 25.95 5.25 -6.99
C THR A 240 24.64 5.67 -6.36
N ILE A 241 24.53 5.43 -5.03
CA ILE A 241 23.38 5.83 -4.22
C ILE A 241 23.67 7.22 -3.64
N GLY A 242 22.75 8.16 -3.81
CA GLY A 242 22.83 9.52 -3.25
C GLY A 242 22.28 9.66 -1.84
N GLY A 243 21.72 8.59 -1.27
CA GLY A 243 21.11 8.57 0.06
C GLY A 243 19.62 8.26 0.04
N TRP A 244 19.10 7.94 1.22
CA TRP A 244 17.68 7.73 1.47
C TRP A 244 17.07 8.98 2.12
N GLU A 245 15.94 9.41 1.60
CA GLU A 245 15.10 10.41 2.25
C GLU A 245 13.85 9.71 2.76
N ASP A 246 13.56 9.88 4.05
CA ASP A 246 12.30 9.47 4.67
C ASP A 246 11.40 10.70 4.69
N SER A 247 10.26 10.65 4.04
CA SER A 247 9.31 11.78 4.03
C SER A 247 8.76 12.09 5.41
N GLY A 248 8.93 11.17 6.36
CA GLY A 248 8.37 11.29 7.70
C GLY A 248 6.83 11.28 7.73
N GLU A 249 6.20 11.23 6.58
CA GLU A 249 4.75 11.28 6.44
C GLU A 249 4.17 9.88 6.48
N ASP A 250 3.23 9.67 7.41
CA ASP A 250 2.25 8.60 7.28
C ASP A 250 1.38 8.95 6.07
N PHE A 251 1.33 8.05 5.08
CA PHE A 251 0.40 8.16 3.95
C PHE A 251 -1.07 8.03 4.40
N GLY A 252 -1.34 8.26 5.69
CA GLY A 252 -2.65 8.24 6.28
C GLY A 252 -3.58 9.22 5.59
N GLY A 253 -4.68 8.74 5.06
CA GLY A 253 -5.76 9.53 4.54
C GLY A 253 -6.91 9.62 5.51
N THR A 254 -7.49 10.80 5.65
CA THR A 254 -8.80 10.97 6.25
C THR A 254 -9.88 10.69 5.21
N VAL A 255 -10.80 9.84 5.58
CA VAL A 255 -12.04 9.64 4.84
C VAL A 255 -13.05 10.65 5.37
N ASN A 256 -13.39 11.65 4.58
CA ASN A 256 -14.46 12.60 4.87
C ASN A 256 -15.74 12.17 4.20
#